data_4eb217827b70b1a9cd53c36f6d14275c
#
_entry.id   4eb217827b70b1a9cd53c36f6d14275c
#
_cell.length_a   1.000
_cell.length_b   1.000
_cell.length_c   1.000
_cell.angle_alpha   90.00
_cell.angle_beta   90.00
_cell.angle_gamma   90.00
#
_symmetry.space_group_name_H-M   'P 1'
#
loop_
_entity.id
_entity.type
_entity.pdbx_description
1 polymer ?
#
loop_
_entity_poly.entity_id
_entity_poly.type
_entity_poly.pdbx_seq_one_letter_code
_entity_poly.pdbx_strand_id
1 'polypeptide(L)'
;MKDFELEGTWWLPGREGEPLSGTLSFSKDRSQLKVYGPLHPLDLAPSNGLRPMAAKSVTEPVVYGTTRQDQRVTLFEVHGLYLPGMSSSEETYTPGLILIGDHAENETFTEVQVELEYLHDWASVPDLVKFRDRQFCFSAAQQEALSTQSGDDVIKVLTSLLGNCNGTAVDFKQHSMVSVTTSTGREWREIFEEKVRPLHDLMIVSLGRPLAMDALYLRPDTTNRERGVLCDAYLDVLRPASRPGSIFSYSAPTLYTAADHDLGEVVSKWYASYSTIRPILTLLLNPYYAPFIYGEHRFASIFQALEALHKEFFESRDMEKAQHSARVKGVIDGLSNEGVPADTVEWAKRILTGRNDKPLRQQVQEVVESSGPLGCHILEALPQFSRTVAGARTGVSHGGAKPMNSSDRYWLGEVLLWVLRAKILTEIGIPGMYEKVLTRDRYIHAIEQIHS
;
A
#
# COMPACT_ATOMS: atom_id res chain seq x y z
N MET A 1 11.69 9.10 -4.63
CA MET A 1 11.56 9.95 -5.86
C MET A 1 11.94 11.38 -5.49
N LYS A 2 12.73 12.06 -6.36
CA LYS A 2 13.20 13.43 -6.13
C LYS A 2 12.23 14.44 -6.74
N ASP A 3 12.07 15.58 -6.06
CA ASP A 3 11.32 16.71 -6.60
C ASP A 3 12.05 17.29 -7.82
N PHE A 4 11.29 17.74 -8.82
CA PHE A 4 11.82 18.41 -10.00
C PHE A 4 10.87 19.44 -10.58
N GLU A 5 11.43 20.31 -11.42
CA GLU A 5 10.70 21.24 -12.28
C GLU A 5 11.37 21.25 -13.66
N LEU A 6 10.61 20.95 -14.71
CA LEU A 6 11.08 20.82 -16.08
C LEU A 6 10.29 21.75 -17.01
N GLU A 7 10.98 22.67 -17.65
CA GLU A 7 10.42 23.48 -18.72
C GLU A 7 10.51 22.74 -20.07
N GLY A 8 9.47 22.87 -20.88
CA GLY A 8 9.41 22.18 -22.17
C GLY A 8 8.25 22.60 -23.03
N THR A 9 7.99 21.82 -24.06
CA THR A 9 6.86 21.95 -24.97
C THR A 9 5.97 20.71 -24.87
N TRP A 10 4.66 20.92 -24.92
CA TRP A 10 3.66 19.90 -24.60
C TRP A 10 2.57 19.88 -25.66
N TRP A 11 2.06 18.70 -26.03
CA TRP A 11 1.03 18.53 -27.05
C TRP A 11 0.17 17.27 -26.81
N LEU A 12 -1.03 17.28 -27.39
CA LEU A 12 -1.89 16.10 -27.46
C LEU A 12 -1.46 15.18 -28.62
N PRO A 13 -1.73 13.87 -28.55
CA PRO A 13 -1.52 12.96 -29.67
C PRO A 13 -2.16 13.48 -30.96
N GLY A 14 -1.42 13.44 -32.08
CA GLY A 14 -1.84 13.98 -33.38
C GLY A 14 -1.78 15.51 -33.53
N ARG A 15 -1.21 16.23 -32.54
CA ARG A 15 -1.03 17.68 -32.58
C ARG A 15 0.43 18.12 -32.38
N GLU A 16 1.37 17.29 -32.82
CA GLU A 16 2.82 17.52 -32.70
C GLU A 16 3.26 18.84 -33.36
N GLY A 17 2.48 19.33 -34.35
CA GLY A 17 2.75 20.61 -35.05
C GLY A 17 2.32 21.85 -34.26
N GLU A 18 1.63 21.72 -33.14
CA GLU A 18 1.09 22.83 -32.34
C GLU A 18 1.50 22.72 -30.86
N PRO A 19 2.81 22.56 -30.53
CA PRO A 19 3.25 22.40 -29.17
C PRO A 19 3.08 23.69 -28.37
N LEU A 20 2.67 23.55 -27.10
CA LEU A 20 2.54 24.65 -26.14
C LEU A 20 3.73 24.67 -25.19
N SER A 21 4.27 25.83 -24.91
CA SER A 21 5.27 25.99 -23.85
C SER A 21 4.62 25.74 -22.49
N GLY A 22 5.37 25.15 -21.55
CA GLY A 22 4.86 24.90 -20.22
C GLY A 22 5.91 24.33 -19.28
N THR A 23 5.49 24.12 -18.04
CA THR A 23 6.33 23.63 -16.96
C THR A 23 5.69 22.40 -16.31
N LEU A 24 6.41 21.29 -16.26
CA LEU A 24 6.05 20.09 -15.52
C LEU A 24 6.77 20.11 -14.17
N SER A 25 6.03 20.02 -13.10
CA SER A 25 6.58 19.94 -11.75
C SER A 25 6.11 18.67 -11.05
N PHE A 26 6.99 18.12 -10.23
CA PHE A 26 6.72 16.97 -9.38
C PHE A 26 7.33 17.24 -8.01
N SER A 27 6.52 17.17 -6.98
CA SER A 27 6.94 17.32 -5.60
C SER A 27 6.28 16.26 -4.72
N LYS A 28 6.69 16.19 -3.47
CA LYS A 28 6.11 15.28 -2.47
C LYS A 28 4.60 15.43 -2.33
N ASP A 29 4.08 16.61 -2.55
CA ASP A 29 2.66 16.92 -2.29
C ASP A 29 1.83 17.03 -3.57
N ARG A 30 2.46 17.16 -4.74
CA ARG A 30 1.73 17.45 -5.99
C ARG A 30 2.53 17.17 -7.25
N SER A 31 1.90 16.54 -8.24
CA SER A 31 2.33 16.53 -9.64
C SER A 31 1.48 17.50 -10.45
N GLN A 32 2.10 18.32 -11.31
CA GLN A 32 1.40 19.36 -12.06
C GLN A 32 2.07 19.65 -13.39
N LEU A 33 1.28 19.68 -14.46
CA LEU A 33 1.64 20.29 -15.74
C LEU A 33 0.92 21.64 -15.86
N LYS A 34 1.67 22.69 -16.11
CA LYS A 34 1.21 24.03 -16.38
C LYS A 34 1.58 24.39 -17.81
N VAL A 35 0.60 24.68 -18.67
CA VAL A 35 0.82 25.07 -20.07
C VAL A 35 0.37 26.48 -20.32
N TYR A 36 1.07 27.20 -21.22
CA TYR A 36 0.77 28.58 -21.59
C TYR A 36 0.01 28.59 -22.89
N GLY A 37 -1.29 28.53 -22.79
CA GLY A 37 -2.25 28.45 -23.87
C GLY A 37 -3.23 27.28 -23.72
N PRO A 38 -4.24 27.20 -24.58
CA PRO A 38 -5.23 26.12 -24.51
C PRO A 38 -4.66 24.81 -25.10
N LEU A 39 -4.60 23.77 -24.30
CA LEU A 39 -4.21 22.43 -24.77
C LEU A 39 -5.28 21.85 -25.73
N HIS A 40 -6.54 22.19 -25.48
CA HIS A 40 -7.67 21.86 -26.36
C HIS A 40 -7.95 22.98 -27.35
N PRO A 41 -8.36 22.65 -28.60
CA PRO A 41 -8.83 23.68 -29.54
C PRO A 41 -10.00 24.43 -28.90
N LEU A 42 -9.96 25.74 -29.03
CA LEU A 42 -11.09 26.57 -28.63
C LEU A 42 -12.30 26.14 -29.46
N ASP A 43 -13.31 25.53 -28.83
CA ASP A 43 -14.62 25.34 -29.44
C ASP A 43 -15.28 26.71 -29.66
N LEU A 44 -14.89 27.37 -30.77
CA LEU A 44 -15.48 28.59 -31.24
C LEU A 44 -16.87 28.31 -31.87
N ALA A 45 -17.72 27.55 -31.19
CA ALA A 45 -19.11 27.45 -31.60
C ALA A 45 -19.76 28.83 -31.44
N PRO A 46 -20.35 29.43 -32.51
CA PRO A 46 -21.01 30.71 -32.43
C PRO A 46 -22.19 30.61 -31.45
N SER A 47 -21.97 31.05 -30.22
CA SER A 47 -23.01 31.06 -29.19
C SER A 47 -23.84 32.35 -29.35
N ASN A 48 -24.97 32.25 -30.01
CA ASN A 48 -26.01 33.27 -29.96
C ASN A 48 -26.70 33.24 -28.57
N GLY A 49 -25.99 33.62 -27.53
CA GLY A 49 -26.56 33.74 -26.18
C GLY A 49 -25.54 33.52 -25.07
N LEU A 50 -25.67 34.30 -24.00
CA LEU A 50 -24.92 34.12 -22.74
C LEU A 50 -25.22 32.75 -22.12
N ARG A 51 -24.41 31.75 -22.43
CA ARG A 51 -24.45 30.50 -21.67
C ARG A 51 -23.57 30.67 -20.42
N PRO A 52 -24.03 30.24 -19.27
CA PRO A 52 -23.15 30.18 -18.08
C PRO A 52 -21.96 29.30 -18.42
N MET A 53 -20.75 29.86 -18.35
CA MET A 53 -19.51 29.14 -18.59
C MET A 53 -19.21 28.30 -17.36
N ALA A 54 -19.70 27.05 -17.37
CA ALA A 54 -19.34 26.07 -16.32
C ALA A 54 -17.99 25.46 -16.67
N ALA A 55 -17.09 25.42 -15.71
CA ALA A 55 -15.84 24.68 -15.84
C ALA A 55 -16.16 23.20 -16.13
N LYS A 56 -15.52 22.65 -17.15
CA LYS A 56 -15.68 21.27 -17.56
C LYS A 56 -14.44 20.48 -17.14
N SER A 57 -14.62 19.42 -16.39
CA SER A 57 -13.53 18.49 -16.10
C SER A 57 -13.15 17.76 -17.39
N VAL A 58 -11.86 17.69 -17.66
CA VAL A 58 -11.27 17.01 -18.81
C VAL A 58 -10.27 15.99 -18.29
N THR A 59 -10.28 14.82 -18.91
CA THR A 59 -9.26 13.78 -18.70
C THR A 59 -8.69 13.40 -20.04
N GLU A 60 -7.40 13.68 -20.23
CA GLU A 60 -6.67 13.24 -21.40
C GLU A 60 -5.93 11.95 -21.07
N PRO A 61 -6.09 10.90 -21.89
CA PRO A 61 -5.38 9.66 -21.65
C PRO A 61 -3.86 9.86 -21.72
N VAL A 62 -3.39 10.65 -22.68
CA VAL A 62 -1.96 10.89 -22.91
C VAL A 62 -1.70 12.35 -23.30
N VAL A 63 -0.63 12.92 -22.73
CA VAL A 63 -0.02 14.19 -23.19
C VAL A 63 1.46 13.93 -23.40
N TYR A 64 1.98 14.31 -24.57
CA TYR A 64 3.40 14.23 -24.87
C TYR A 64 4.12 15.53 -24.58
N GLY A 65 5.42 15.43 -24.30
CA GLY A 65 6.26 16.61 -24.13
C GLY A 65 7.73 16.35 -24.45
N THR A 66 8.44 17.42 -24.69
CA THR A 66 9.89 17.43 -24.78
C THR A 66 10.43 18.55 -23.90
N THR A 67 11.35 18.22 -22.99
CA THR A 67 11.98 19.21 -22.11
C THR A 67 12.99 20.06 -22.87
N ARG A 68 13.45 21.18 -22.28
CA ARG A 68 14.57 21.97 -22.83
C ARG A 68 15.87 21.21 -22.96
N GLN A 69 16.03 20.10 -22.25
CA GLN A 69 17.21 19.22 -22.33
C GLN A 69 17.03 18.06 -23.32
N ASP A 70 16.01 18.19 -24.20
CA ASP A 70 15.67 17.20 -25.21
C ASP A 70 15.26 15.81 -24.65
N GLN A 71 14.78 15.78 -23.40
CA GLN A 71 14.22 14.56 -22.82
C GLN A 71 12.76 14.41 -23.25
N ARG A 72 12.41 13.23 -23.74
CA ARG A 72 11.03 12.88 -24.07
C ARG A 72 10.25 12.58 -22.80
N VAL A 73 9.01 13.07 -22.74
CA VAL A 73 8.11 12.89 -21.61
C VAL A 73 6.76 12.43 -22.10
N THR A 74 6.20 11.43 -21.44
CA THR A 74 4.82 11.01 -21.61
C THR A 74 4.08 11.17 -20.29
N LEU A 75 2.93 11.81 -20.32
CA LEU A 75 2.04 11.95 -19.17
C LEU A 75 0.78 11.12 -19.43
N PHE A 76 0.40 10.28 -18.49
CA PHE A 76 -0.80 9.46 -18.58
C PHE A 76 -1.87 9.94 -17.59
N GLU A 77 -3.13 9.73 -17.97
CA GLU A 77 -4.30 10.09 -17.17
C GLU A 77 -4.25 11.54 -16.66
N VAL A 78 -4.16 12.47 -17.59
CA VAL A 78 -3.95 13.89 -17.30
C VAL A 78 -5.29 14.56 -17.03
N HIS A 79 -5.54 14.94 -15.79
CA HIS A 79 -6.78 15.57 -15.34
C HIS A 79 -6.64 17.10 -15.29
N GLY A 80 -7.63 17.80 -15.79
CA GLY A 80 -7.64 19.26 -15.76
C GLY A 80 -9.05 19.86 -15.72
N LEU A 81 -9.12 21.18 -15.59
CA LEU A 81 -10.33 21.96 -15.72
C LEU A 81 -10.21 22.84 -16.94
N TYR A 82 -11.14 22.69 -17.84
CA TYR A 82 -11.24 23.47 -19.07
C TYR A 82 -12.43 24.43 -18.99
N LEU A 83 -12.24 25.70 -19.41
CA LEU A 83 -13.27 26.72 -19.51
C LEU A 83 -13.60 26.95 -20.97
N PRO A 84 -14.69 26.35 -21.52
CA PRO A 84 -15.06 26.52 -22.91
C PRO A 84 -15.32 27.99 -23.25
N GLY A 85 -14.69 28.48 -24.33
CA GLY A 85 -14.89 29.83 -24.82
C GLY A 85 -14.11 30.94 -24.12
N MET A 86 -13.27 30.64 -23.14
CA MET A 86 -12.24 31.54 -22.61
C MET A 86 -10.87 31.12 -23.13
N SER A 87 -10.18 32.02 -23.75
CA SER A 87 -8.74 31.93 -23.98
C SER A 87 -8.06 32.10 -22.61
N SER A 88 -7.82 31.01 -21.92
CA SER A 88 -6.95 31.03 -20.74
C SER A 88 -5.51 31.25 -21.19
N SER A 89 -4.84 32.23 -20.58
CA SER A 89 -3.41 32.42 -20.82
C SER A 89 -2.58 31.26 -20.24
N GLU A 90 -3.20 30.47 -19.38
CA GLU A 90 -2.56 29.40 -18.63
C GLU A 90 -3.57 28.33 -18.23
N GLU A 91 -3.24 27.08 -18.47
CA GLU A 91 -4.02 25.91 -18.03
C GLU A 91 -3.17 25.00 -17.14
N THR A 92 -3.82 24.34 -16.20
CA THR A 92 -3.17 23.48 -15.21
C THR A 92 -3.78 22.09 -15.22
N TYR A 93 -2.93 21.08 -15.28
CA TYR A 93 -3.29 19.69 -15.34
C TYR A 93 -2.55 18.87 -14.27
N THR A 94 -3.16 17.77 -13.84
CA THR A 94 -2.57 16.83 -12.88
C THR A 94 -2.42 15.47 -13.57
N PRO A 95 -1.19 15.03 -13.90
CA PRO A 95 -0.94 13.71 -14.45
C PRO A 95 -1.05 12.61 -13.38
N GLY A 96 -1.63 11.48 -13.73
CA GLY A 96 -1.64 10.27 -12.90
C GLY A 96 -0.29 9.56 -12.88
N LEU A 97 0.40 9.53 -14.05
CA LEU A 97 1.76 9.01 -14.19
C LEU A 97 2.59 9.96 -15.07
N ILE A 98 3.81 10.26 -14.65
CA ILE A 98 4.83 10.95 -15.44
C ILE A 98 5.89 9.93 -15.83
N LEU A 99 6.18 9.82 -17.13
CA LEU A 99 7.23 8.96 -17.67
C LEU A 99 8.26 9.85 -18.38
N ILE A 100 9.54 9.75 -17.97
CA ILE A 100 10.65 10.53 -18.56
C ILE A 100 11.66 9.56 -19.15
N GLY A 101 11.97 9.71 -20.44
CA GLY A 101 12.93 8.89 -21.15
C GLY A 101 12.52 8.55 -22.59
N ASP A 102 11.25 8.26 -22.82
CA ASP A 102 10.73 8.00 -24.17
C ASP A 102 9.27 8.48 -24.32
N HIS A 103 8.81 8.59 -25.55
CA HIS A 103 7.38 8.70 -25.84
C HIS A 103 6.81 7.27 -25.93
N ALA A 104 5.97 6.92 -24.98
CA ALA A 104 5.25 5.66 -24.99
C ALA A 104 3.99 5.80 -25.82
N GLU A 105 3.93 5.08 -26.95
CA GLU A 105 2.76 5.08 -27.84
C GLU A 105 1.58 4.33 -27.22
N ASN A 106 1.87 3.32 -26.38
CA ASN A 106 0.90 2.50 -25.68
C ASN A 106 1.06 2.66 -24.17
N GLU A 107 -0.04 2.54 -23.43
CA GLU A 107 -0.08 2.58 -21.96
C GLU A 107 0.37 1.24 -21.32
N THR A 108 1.03 0.38 -22.08
CA THR A 108 1.46 -0.95 -21.64
C THR A 108 2.97 -1.04 -21.42
N PHE A 109 3.33 -1.78 -20.39
CA PHE A 109 4.72 -1.94 -19.94
C PHE A 109 5.03 -3.41 -19.72
N THR A 110 6.27 -3.80 -20.00
CA THR A 110 6.76 -5.19 -19.87
C THR A 110 7.68 -5.39 -18.67
N GLU A 111 8.17 -4.32 -18.05
CA GLU A 111 9.02 -4.38 -16.88
C GLU A 111 8.78 -3.18 -15.98
N VAL A 112 8.74 -3.43 -14.67
CA VAL A 112 8.80 -2.42 -13.63
C VAL A 112 10.02 -2.66 -12.76
N GLN A 113 10.76 -1.60 -12.44
CA GLN A 113 11.80 -1.65 -11.42
C GLN A 113 11.49 -0.61 -10.34
N VAL A 114 11.67 -1.00 -9.08
CA VAL A 114 11.37 -0.14 -7.94
C VAL A 114 12.49 -0.19 -6.90
N GLU A 115 12.93 1.00 -6.45
CA GLU A 115 13.79 1.15 -5.29
C GLU A 115 12.91 1.45 -4.07
N LEU A 116 12.95 0.56 -3.07
CA LEU A 116 12.22 0.70 -1.82
C LEU A 116 13.21 0.96 -0.68
N GLU A 117 12.82 1.85 0.21
CA GLU A 117 13.58 2.11 1.44
C GLU A 117 13.79 0.81 2.22
N TYR A 118 14.99 0.56 2.74
CA TYR A 118 15.39 -0.66 3.45
C TYR A 118 15.39 -1.96 2.63
N LEU A 119 15.18 -1.93 1.32
CA LEU A 119 15.17 -3.15 0.50
C LEU A 119 16.48 -3.93 0.63
N HIS A 120 17.63 -3.23 0.64
CA HIS A 120 18.95 -3.84 0.79
C HIS A 120 19.05 -4.66 2.07
N ASP A 121 18.72 -4.05 3.19
CA ASP A 121 18.78 -4.68 4.51
C ASP A 121 17.73 -5.79 4.68
N TRP A 122 16.50 -5.51 4.23
CA TRP A 122 15.38 -6.46 4.33
C TRP A 122 15.62 -7.72 3.50
N ALA A 123 16.13 -7.58 2.28
CA ALA A 123 16.44 -8.70 1.38
C ALA A 123 17.82 -9.33 1.68
N SER A 124 18.54 -8.84 2.70
CA SER A 124 19.88 -9.31 3.06
C SER A 124 20.85 -9.35 1.86
N VAL A 125 20.76 -8.32 1.01
CA VAL A 125 21.57 -8.24 -0.20
C VAL A 125 23.05 -8.10 0.17
N PRO A 126 23.98 -8.82 -0.48
CA PRO A 126 25.40 -8.70 -0.19
C PRO A 126 25.95 -7.29 -0.48
N ASP A 127 26.81 -6.81 0.41
CA ASP A 127 27.56 -5.57 0.15
C ASP A 127 28.50 -5.75 -1.04
N LEU A 128 28.35 -4.91 -2.06
CA LEU A 128 29.24 -4.86 -3.24
C LEU A 128 30.55 -4.11 -2.95
N VAL A 129 30.58 -3.28 -1.90
CA VAL A 129 31.77 -2.58 -1.44
C VAL A 129 32.22 -3.22 -0.13
N LYS A 130 33.41 -3.79 -0.12
CA LYS A 130 33.99 -4.43 1.07
C LYS A 130 35.31 -3.78 1.41
N PHE A 131 35.52 -3.48 2.70
CA PHE A 131 36.81 -3.03 3.19
C PHE A 131 37.57 -4.23 3.78
N ARG A 132 38.64 -4.64 3.14
CA ARG A 132 39.52 -5.73 3.58
C ARG A 132 40.98 -5.30 3.43
N ASP A 133 41.83 -5.64 4.40
CA ASP A 133 43.27 -5.42 4.37
C ASP A 133 43.68 -3.97 4.02
N ARG A 134 42.95 -2.99 4.55
CA ARG A 134 43.11 -1.56 4.27
C ARG A 134 42.83 -1.14 2.82
N GLN A 135 42.08 -1.98 2.06
CA GLN A 135 41.70 -1.71 0.68
C GLN A 135 40.19 -1.81 0.52
N PHE A 136 39.65 -0.98 -0.36
CA PHE A 136 38.27 -1.10 -0.83
C PHE A 136 38.24 -2.06 -2.02
N CYS A 137 37.49 -3.15 -1.88
CA CYS A 137 37.19 -4.07 -2.94
C CYS A 137 35.74 -3.86 -3.36
N PHE A 138 35.48 -3.71 -4.66
CA PHE A 138 34.11 -3.52 -5.17
C PHE A 138 33.86 -4.39 -6.39
N SER A 139 32.60 -4.77 -6.58
CA SER A 139 32.11 -5.46 -7.77
C SER A 139 31.25 -4.48 -8.57
N ALA A 140 31.65 -4.16 -9.78
CA ALA A 140 30.90 -3.28 -10.67
C ALA A 140 29.76 -4.00 -11.42
N ALA A 141 29.75 -5.34 -11.41
CA ALA A 141 28.70 -6.10 -12.07
C ALA A 141 27.39 -6.08 -11.24
N GLN A 142 26.28 -5.86 -11.92
CA GLN A 142 24.96 -6.06 -11.31
C GLN A 142 24.87 -7.51 -10.79
N GLN A 143 24.41 -7.66 -9.57
CA GLN A 143 24.20 -8.96 -8.94
C GLN A 143 22.71 -9.21 -8.71
N GLU A 144 22.30 -10.45 -8.89
CA GLU A 144 20.98 -10.94 -8.60
C GLU A 144 21.02 -11.58 -7.19
N ALA A 145 20.32 -10.97 -6.23
CA ALA A 145 20.22 -11.50 -4.88
C ALA A 145 19.06 -12.50 -4.75
N LEU A 146 18.04 -12.34 -5.60
CA LEU A 146 16.86 -13.20 -5.64
C LEU A 146 16.35 -13.29 -7.08
N SER A 147 15.88 -14.47 -7.47
CA SER A 147 15.02 -14.67 -8.64
C SER A 147 13.95 -15.69 -8.30
N THR A 148 12.69 -15.30 -8.47
CA THR A 148 11.52 -16.16 -8.25
C THR A 148 10.46 -15.90 -9.30
N GLN A 149 9.48 -16.81 -9.41
CA GLN A 149 8.36 -16.67 -10.35
C GLN A 149 7.05 -16.53 -9.60
N SER A 150 6.16 -15.74 -10.15
CA SER A 150 4.77 -15.62 -9.71
C SER A 150 3.85 -15.68 -10.93
N GLY A 151 3.27 -16.86 -11.18
CA GLY A 151 2.64 -17.15 -12.47
C GLY A 151 3.68 -17.12 -13.59
N ASP A 152 3.39 -16.37 -14.65
CA ASP A 152 4.28 -16.17 -15.80
C ASP A 152 5.27 -15.02 -15.62
N ASP A 153 5.21 -14.30 -14.50
CA ASP A 153 6.04 -13.13 -14.24
C ASP A 153 7.31 -13.52 -13.46
N VAL A 154 8.42 -12.86 -13.76
CA VAL A 154 9.71 -13.06 -13.10
C VAL A 154 10.00 -11.90 -12.16
N ILE A 155 10.22 -12.19 -10.88
CA ILE A 155 10.53 -11.22 -9.84
C ILE A 155 11.98 -11.40 -9.43
N LYS A 156 12.76 -10.34 -9.47
CA LYS A 156 14.19 -10.32 -9.11
C LYS A 156 14.48 -9.23 -8.11
N VAL A 157 15.37 -9.51 -7.16
CA VAL A 157 16.04 -8.46 -6.40
C VAL A 157 17.44 -8.29 -6.98
N LEU A 158 17.70 -7.11 -7.50
CA LEU A 158 18.93 -6.75 -8.16
C LEU A 158 19.69 -5.74 -7.32
N THR A 159 21.00 -5.83 -7.33
CA THR A 159 21.85 -4.81 -6.73
C THR A 159 22.94 -4.39 -7.71
N SER A 160 23.24 -3.11 -7.74
CA SER A 160 24.25 -2.52 -8.59
C SER A 160 25.02 -1.45 -7.82
N LEU A 161 26.25 -1.19 -8.28
CA LEU A 161 27.10 -0.14 -7.74
C LEU A 161 27.18 0.99 -8.76
N LEU A 162 26.70 2.17 -8.38
CA LEU A 162 26.91 3.39 -9.14
C LEU A 162 28.12 4.12 -8.57
N GLY A 163 29.12 4.33 -9.41
CA GLY A 163 30.33 5.08 -9.07
C GLY A 163 30.35 6.42 -9.77
N ASN A 164 30.64 7.49 -9.04
CA ASN A 164 30.94 8.80 -9.59
C ASN A 164 32.41 9.13 -9.27
N CYS A 165 33.20 9.34 -10.33
CA CYS A 165 34.61 9.69 -10.18
C CYS A 165 34.79 11.19 -10.50
N ASN A 166 35.17 11.96 -9.51
CA ASN A 166 35.38 13.40 -9.62
C ASN A 166 36.85 13.70 -9.39
N GLY A 167 37.69 13.33 -10.38
CA GLY A 167 39.14 13.57 -10.35
C GLY A 167 39.87 12.86 -9.21
N THR A 168 39.81 13.41 -7.99
CA THR A 168 40.51 12.88 -6.83
C THR A 168 39.61 12.13 -5.83
N ALA A 169 38.31 12.17 -6.00
CA ALA A 169 37.34 11.46 -5.15
C ALA A 169 36.49 10.49 -5.95
N VAL A 170 36.25 9.33 -5.36
CA VAL A 170 35.33 8.32 -5.91
C VAL A 170 34.22 8.12 -4.90
N ASP A 171 32.98 8.37 -5.32
CA ASP A 171 31.79 8.10 -4.53
C ASP A 171 31.08 6.89 -5.09
N PHE A 172 30.86 5.88 -4.25
CA PHE A 172 30.13 4.67 -4.63
C PHE A 172 28.81 4.62 -3.86
N LYS A 173 27.74 4.50 -4.60
CA LYS A 173 26.42 4.26 -4.02
C LYS A 173 25.90 2.91 -4.49
N GLN A 174 25.65 2.00 -3.55
CA GLN A 174 24.99 0.75 -3.83
C GLN A 174 23.47 0.99 -3.91
N HIS A 175 22.86 0.50 -4.98
CA HIS A 175 21.43 0.55 -5.24
C HIS A 175 20.87 -0.87 -5.27
N SER A 176 19.81 -1.09 -4.53
CA SER A 176 19.06 -2.33 -4.56
C SER A 176 17.65 -2.05 -5.06
N MET A 177 17.20 -2.82 -6.04
CA MET A 177 15.89 -2.65 -6.67
C MET A 177 15.21 -3.99 -6.86
N VAL A 178 13.89 -3.97 -6.87
CA VAL A 178 13.08 -5.09 -7.34
C VAL A 178 12.75 -4.85 -8.80
N SER A 179 13.02 -5.83 -9.64
CA SER A 179 12.59 -5.87 -11.05
C SER A 179 11.50 -6.94 -11.19
N VAL A 180 10.39 -6.57 -11.78
CA VAL A 180 9.33 -7.49 -12.18
C VAL A 180 9.18 -7.40 -13.68
N THR A 181 9.44 -8.53 -14.36
CA THR A 181 9.27 -8.66 -15.81
C THR A 181 8.01 -9.48 -16.07
N THR A 182 7.09 -8.92 -16.85
CA THR A 182 5.83 -9.55 -17.24
C THR A 182 5.97 -10.23 -18.60
N SER A 183 5.28 -11.33 -18.81
CA SER A 183 5.29 -12.09 -20.08
C SER A 183 4.59 -11.36 -21.22
N THR A 184 3.65 -10.45 -20.87
CA THR A 184 2.89 -9.61 -21.81
C THR A 184 2.84 -8.19 -21.30
N GLY A 185 2.73 -7.21 -22.21
CA GLY A 185 2.54 -5.80 -21.80
C GLY A 185 1.26 -5.64 -20.98
N ARG A 186 1.34 -4.88 -19.90
CA ARG A 186 0.23 -4.57 -18.99
C ARG A 186 0.14 -3.09 -18.73
N GLU A 187 -1.04 -2.60 -18.45
CA GLU A 187 -1.25 -1.21 -18.03
C GLU A 187 -0.46 -0.89 -16.75
N TRP A 188 0.01 0.34 -16.63
CA TRP A 188 0.85 0.75 -15.50
C TRP A 188 0.14 0.59 -14.14
N ARG A 189 -1.19 0.81 -14.09
CA ARG A 189 -1.98 0.61 -12.86
C ARG A 189 -2.02 -0.85 -12.44
N GLU A 190 -2.22 -1.73 -13.40
CA GLU A 190 -2.23 -3.18 -13.16
C GLU A 190 -0.86 -3.65 -12.64
N ILE A 191 0.23 -3.25 -13.31
CA ILE A 191 1.60 -3.56 -12.84
C ILE A 191 1.81 -3.02 -11.43
N PHE A 192 1.42 -1.77 -11.17
CA PHE A 192 1.60 -1.17 -9.87
C PHE A 192 0.80 -1.90 -8.77
N GLU A 193 -0.50 -2.10 -8.97
CA GLU A 193 -1.41 -2.71 -7.99
C GLU A 193 -1.15 -4.20 -7.77
N GLU A 194 -0.74 -4.93 -8.81
CA GLU A 194 -0.54 -6.38 -8.73
C GLU A 194 0.90 -6.81 -8.51
N LYS A 195 1.88 -5.95 -8.81
CA LYS A 195 3.30 -6.32 -8.74
C LYS A 195 4.10 -5.50 -7.74
N VAL A 196 3.94 -4.19 -7.74
CA VAL A 196 4.70 -3.30 -6.85
C VAL A 196 4.07 -3.26 -5.45
N ARG A 197 2.78 -2.99 -5.38
CA ARG A 197 2.05 -2.86 -4.10
C ARG A 197 2.15 -4.12 -3.22
N PRO A 198 1.99 -5.35 -3.74
CA PRO A 198 2.13 -6.55 -2.92
C PRO A 198 3.49 -6.63 -2.22
N LEU A 199 4.57 -6.34 -2.91
CA LEU A 199 5.90 -6.36 -2.31
C LEU A 199 6.09 -5.25 -1.28
N HIS A 200 5.62 -4.05 -1.58
CA HIS A 200 5.65 -2.92 -0.65
C HIS A 200 4.86 -3.25 0.65
N ASP A 201 3.68 -3.85 0.52
CA ASP A 201 2.87 -4.30 1.66
C ASP A 201 3.57 -5.39 2.47
N LEU A 202 4.21 -6.38 1.81
CA LEU A 202 5.00 -7.42 2.49
C LEU A 202 6.12 -6.79 3.33
N MET A 203 6.84 -5.84 2.77
CA MET A 203 7.90 -5.14 3.49
C MET A 203 7.35 -4.34 4.67
N ILE A 204 6.21 -3.65 4.54
CA ILE A 204 5.58 -2.92 5.65
C ILE A 204 5.13 -3.90 6.75
N VAL A 205 4.48 -5.01 6.40
CA VAL A 205 4.08 -6.04 7.36
C VAL A 205 5.32 -6.59 8.08
N SER A 206 6.40 -6.84 7.34
CA SER A 206 7.66 -7.35 7.88
C SER A 206 8.35 -6.35 8.80
N LEU A 207 8.50 -5.11 8.35
CA LEU A 207 9.28 -4.07 9.03
C LEU A 207 8.49 -3.27 10.06
N GLY A 208 7.15 -3.22 9.97
CA GLY A 208 6.27 -2.50 10.89
C GLY A 208 6.46 -0.98 10.86
N ARG A 209 6.84 -0.43 9.72
CA ARG A 209 7.05 1.00 9.51
C ARG A 209 6.60 1.42 8.11
N PRO A 210 6.23 2.71 7.92
CA PRO A 210 6.01 3.24 6.58
C PRO A 210 7.31 3.15 5.78
N LEU A 211 7.18 2.91 4.49
CA LEU A 211 8.31 2.79 3.55
C LEU A 211 8.16 3.82 2.43
N ALA A 212 9.25 4.50 2.13
CA ALA A 212 9.32 5.35 0.95
C ALA A 212 9.66 4.51 -0.30
N MET A 213 9.09 4.92 -1.43
CA MET A 213 9.53 4.49 -2.76
C MET A 213 10.53 5.53 -3.26
N ASP A 214 11.82 5.15 -3.34
CA ASP A 214 12.90 6.08 -3.69
C ASP A 214 12.97 6.33 -5.20
N ALA A 215 12.73 5.29 -6.01
CA ALA A 215 12.65 5.40 -7.46
C ALA A 215 11.69 4.34 -8.05
N LEU A 216 11.13 4.67 -9.19
CA LEU A 216 10.30 3.79 -10.00
C LEU A 216 10.73 3.94 -11.47
N TYR A 217 10.88 2.83 -12.16
CA TYR A 217 11.22 2.79 -13.58
C TYR A 217 10.24 1.86 -14.28
N LEU A 218 9.81 2.26 -15.46
CA LEU A 218 8.92 1.47 -16.32
C LEU A 218 9.55 1.28 -17.70
N ARG A 219 9.39 0.10 -18.26
CA ARG A 219 9.79 -0.20 -19.64
C ARG A 219 8.54 -0.31 -20.50
N PRO A 220 8.30 0.66 -21.40
CA PRO A 220 7.20 0.58 -22.34
C PRO A 220 7.27 -0.68 -23.22
N ASP A 221 6.12 -1.26 -23.51
CA ASP A 221 5.99 -2.31 -24.53
C ASP A 221 6.05 -1.67 -25.91
N THR A 222 7.13 -1.91 -26.62
CA THR A 222 7.35 -1.33 -27.95
C THR A 222 7.33 -2.44 -29.00
N THR A 223 6.33 -2.40 -29.86
CA THR A 223 6.18 -3.36 -30.97
C THR A 223 7.28 -3.26 -32.05
N ASN A 224 8.02 -2.15 -32.10
CA ASN A 224 8.97 -1.86 -33.18
C ASN A 224 10.47 -1.82 -32.76
N ARG A 225 10.80 -2.03 -31.49
CA ARG A 225 12.20 -2.07 -31.00
C ARG A 225 12.43 -3.36 -30.23
N GLU A 226 13.59 -3.97 -30.40
CA GLU A 226 13.95 -5.24 -29.72
C GLU A 226 13.85 -5.15 -28.19
N ARG A 227 13.93 -3.95 -27.61
CA ARG A 227 13.64 -3.65 -26.19
C ARG A 227 13.37 -2.15 -26.01
N GLY A 228 12.27 -1.77 -25.40
CA GLY A 228 11.99 -0.39 -24.98
C GLY A 228 13.05 0.13 -23.98
N VAL A 229 13.24 1.43 -23.94
CA VAL A 229 14.13 2.08 -22.96
C VAL A 229 13.47 2.02 -21.58
N LEU A 230 14.27 1.76 -20.54
CA LEU A 230 13.78 1.89 -19.16
C LEU A 230 13.67 3.39 -18.83
N CYS A 231 12.47 3.83 -18.50
CA CYS A 231 12.14 5.25 -18.27
C CYS A 231 11.93 5.53 -16.78
N ASP A 232 12.37 6.70 -16.32
CA ASP A 232 12.03 7.19 -14.99
C ASP A 232 10.52 7.40 -14.89
N ALA A 233 9.88 6.86 -13.85
CA ALA A 233 8.45 6.97 -13.63
C ALA A 233 8.16 7.67 -12.29
N TYR A 234 7.14 8.55 -12.29
CA TYR A 234 6.76 9.31 -11.10
C TYR A 234 5.25 9.24 -10.91
N LEU A 235 4.86 8.78 -9.73
CA LEU A 235 3.47 8.60 -9.31
C LEU A 235 3.20 9.40 -8.05
N ASP A 236 1.97 9.92 -7.92
CA ASP A 236 1.50 10.59 -6.71
C ASP A 236 0.93 9.61 -5.65
N VAL A 237 1.45 8.39 -5.60
CA VAL A 237 0.99 7.32 -4.71
C VAL A 237 2.14 6.81 -3.86
N LEU A 238 1.84 6.27 -2.66
CA LEU A 238 2.78 5.64 -1.74
C LEU A 238 3.97 6.51 -1.34
N ARG A 239 3.68 7.69 -0.76
CA ARG A 239 4.70 8.58 -0.21
C ARG A 239 4.60 8.73 1.32
N PRO A 240 4.65 7.64 2.08
CA PRO A 240 4.69 7.76 3.53
C PRO A 240 5.95 8.52 3.93
N ALA A 241 5.85 9.31 5.00
CA ALA A 241 7.01 9.95 5.56
C ALA A 241 7.99 8.89 6.06
N SER A 242 9.20 8.86 5.48
CA SER A 242 10.29 8.03 5.97
C SER A 242 10.60 8.33 7.45
N ARG A 243 10.81 7.28 8.24
CA ARG A 243 11.29 7.39 9.62
C ARG A 243 12.69 6.83 9.66
N PRO A 244 13.73 7.66 9.77
CA PRO A 244 15.11 7.18 9.83
C PRO A 244 15.32 6.25 11.02
N GLY A 245 16.14 5.23 10.85
CA GLY A 245 16.53 4.29 11.90
C GLY A 245 16.84 2.90 11.36
N SER A 246 17.71 2.17 12.05
CA SER A 246 18.05 0.79 11.68
C SER A 246 16.85 -0.15 11.83
N ILE A 247 16.71 -1.10 10.89
CA ILE A 247 15.73 -2.18 10.97
C ILE A 247 16.19 -3.34 11.87
N PHE A 248 17.46 -3.36 12.25
CA PHE A 248 18.07 -4.41 13.08
C PHE A 248 18.13 -4.06 14.58
N SER A 249 17.72 -2.87 14.97
CA SER A 249 17.66 -2.47 16.38
C SER A 249 16.61 -3.30 17.14
N TYR A 250 16.85 -3.61 18.42
CA TYR A 250 15.86 -4.24 19.31
C TYR A 250 14.57 -3.41 19.43
N SER A 251 14.69 -2.09 19.35
CA SER A 251 13.54 -1.18 19.33
C SER A 251 12.83 -1.12 17.97
N ALA A 252 13.42 -1.72 16.92
CA ALA A 252 12.79 -1.75 15.60
C ALA A 252 11.59 -2.73 15.60
N PRO A 253 10.48 -2.36 14.97
CA PRO A 253 9.29 -3.21 14.90
C PRO A 253 9.41 -4.33 13.86
N THR A 254 10.61 -4.74 13.47
CA THR A 254 10.88 -5.73 12.43
C THR A 254 10.56 -7.14 12.90
N LEU A 255 9.76 -7.87 12.14
CA LEU A 255 9.42 -9.28 12.34
C LEU A 255 10.17 -10.20 11.38
N TYR A 256 10.35 -9.81 10.13
CA TYR A 256 10.93 -10.65 9.11
C TYR A 256 11.95 -9.90 8.24
N THR A 257 13.06 -10.59 7.94
CA THR A 257 14.03 -10.24 6.90
C THR A 257 14.48 -11.52 6.19
N ALA A 258 15.11 -11.41 5.04
CA ALA A 258 15.64 -12.56 4.30
C ALA A 258 16.74 -13.34 5.04
N ALA A 259 17.30 -12.81 6.13
CA ALA A 259 18.20 -13.55 7.02
C ALA A 259 17.48 -14.59 7.87
N ASP A 260 16.15 -14.47 8.04
CA ASP A 260 15.35 -15.35 8.89
C ASP A 260 14.83 -16.58 8.13
N HIS A 261 14.52 -16.43 6.84
CA HIS A 261 13.91 -17.47 6.02
C HIS A 261 14.09 -17.17 4.54
N ASP A 262 13.97 -18.17 3.67
CA ASP A 262 14.16 -18.02 2.22
C ASP A 262 13.20 -16.99 1.61
N LEU A 263 13.78 -15.93 1.07
CA LEU A 263 13.03 -14.81 0.50
C LEU A 263 12.21 -15.21 -0.73
N GLY A 264 12.74 -16.11 -1.56
CA GLY A 264 12.07 -16.58 -2.78
C GLY A 264 10.80 -17.33 -2.47
N GLU A 265 10.84 -18.22 -1.48
CA GLU A 265 9.68 -18.96 -1.00
C GLU A 265 8.63 -18.02 -0.40
N VAL A 266 9.06 -17.07 0.44
CA VAL A 266 8.17 -16.08 1.06
C VAL A 266 7.49 -15.20 0.03
N VAL A 267 8.24 -14.64 -0.91
CA VAL A 267 7.70 -13.78 -1.98
C VAL A 267 6.72 -14.56 -2.85
N SER A 268 7.06 -15.80 -3.25
CA SER A 268 6.16 -16.64 -4.06
C SER A 268 4.83 -16.91 -3.35
N LYS A 269 4.87 -17.34 -2.07
CA LYS A 269 3.68 -17.60 -1.24
C LYS A 269 2.85 -16.33 -1.01
N TRP A 270 3.54 -15.19 -0.79
CA TRP A 270 2.88 -13.91 -0.61
C TRP A 270 2.05 -13.50 -1.81
N TYR A 271 2.64 -13.54 -3.01
CA TYR A 271 1.91 -13.21 -4.23
C TYR A 271 0.74 -14.17 -4.48
N ALA A 272 0.93 -15.47 -4.22
CA ALA A 272 -0.15 -16.47 -4.35
C ALA A 272 -1.34 -16.19 -3.40
N SER A 273 -1.07 -15.68 -2.20
CA SER A 273 -2.08 -15.40 -1.17
C SER A 273 -2.60 -13.96 -1.20
N TYR A 274 -1.97 -13.07 -1.96
CA TYR A 274 -2.20 -11.63 -1.85
C TYR A 274 -3.64 -11.21 -2.12
N SER A 275 -4.29 -11.77 -3.12
CA SER A 275 -5.70 -11.45 -3.44
C SER A 275 -6.63 -11.76 -2.27
N THR A 276 -6.38 -12.83 -1.55
CA THR A 276 -7.15 -13.26 -0.36
C THR A 276 -6.91 -12.33 0.82
N ILE A 277 -5.65 -11.98 1.10
CA ILE A 277 -5.29 -11.16 2.28
C ILE A 277 -5.37 -9.65 2.03
N ARG A 278 -5.47 -9.20 0.79
CA ARG A 278 -5.50 -7.77 0.42
C ARG A 278 -6.57 -6.96 1.17
N PRO A 279 -7.81 -7.43 1.35
CA PRO A 279 -8.81 -6.70 2.14
C PRO A 279 -8.37 -6.46 3.59
N ILE A 280 -7.68 -7.45 4.19
CA ILE A 280 -7.12 -7.35 5.55
C ILE A 280 -5.99 -6.32 5.57
N LEU A 281 -5.07 -6.41 4.59
CA LEU A 281 -3.91 -5.52 4.48
C LEU A 281 -4.33 -4.06 4.26
N THR A 282 -5.35 -3.81 3.44
CA THR A 282 -5.85 -2.45 3.19
C THR A 282 -6.26 -1.76 4.49
N LEU A 283 -6.88 -2.50 5.41
CA LEU A 283 -7.27 -2.00 6.73
C LEU A 283 -6.09 -1.91 7.70
N LEU A 284 -5.26 -2.96 7.75
CA LEU A 284 -4.14 -3.08 8.67
C LEU A 284 -3.05 -2.04 8.39
N LEU A 285 -2.76 -1.78 7.12
CA LEU A 285 -1.66 -0.93 6.69
C LEU A 285 -2.06 0.54 6.50
N ASN A 286 -3.36 0.86 6.56
CA ASN A 286 -3.84 2.24 6.46
C ASN A 286 -3.07 3.23 7.36
N PRO A 287 -2.74 2.92 8.64
CA PRO A 287 -1.95 3.80 9.49
C PRO A 287 -0.53 4.10 9.00
N TYR A 288 0.02 3.28 8.14
CA TYR A 288 1.34 3.48 7.55
C TYR A 288 1.30 4.33 6.27
N TYR A 289 0.19 4.29 5.55
CA TYR A 289 -0.01 5.08 4.33
C TYR A 289 -0.54 6.49 4.61
N ALA A 290 -1.31 6.67 5.70
CA ALA A 290 -1.83 7.97 6.08
C ALA A 290 -0.86 8.69 7.04
N PRO A 291 -0.26 9.82 6.67
CA PRO A 291 0.73 10.51 7.51
C PRO A 291 0.12 11.07 8.80
N PHE A 292 -1.17 11.41 8.77
CA PHE A 292 -1.92 11.93 9.92
C PHE A 292 -3.26 11.22 10.03
N ILE A 293 -3.38 10.33 11.00
CA ILE A 293 -4.62 9.64 11.31
C ILE A 293 -4.95 9.81 12.81
N TYR A 294 -6.19 10.16 13.13
CA TYR A 294 -6.65 10.22 14.51
C TYR A 294 -6.56 8.84 15.16
N GLY A 295 -6.22 8.81 16.46
CA GLY A 295 -6.05 7.57 17.22
C GLY A 295 -7.28 6.65 17.16
N GLU A 296 -8.48 7.23 17.15
CA GLU A 296 -9.76 6.52 16.99
C GLU A 296 -9.84 5.80 15.64
N HIS A 297 -9.51 6.47 14.56
CA HIS A 297 -9.55 5.90 13.21
C HIS A 297 -8.47 4.83 13.04
N ARG A 298 -7.28 5.06 13.61
CA ARG A 298 -6.20 4.08 13.63
C ARG A 298 -6.65 2.78 14.31
N PHE A 299 -7.20 2.88 15.52
CA PHE A 299 -7.71 1.73 16.25
C PHE A 299 -8.86 1.04 15.50
N ALA A 300 -9.82 1.82 14.97
CA ALA A 300 -10.94 1.27 14.20
C ALA A 300 -10.46 0.48 12.98
N SER A 301 -9.48 1.00 12.23
CA SER A 301 -8.91 0.35 11.05
C SER A 301 -8.22 -0.97 11.42
N ILE A 302 -7.41 -0.99 12.48
CA ILE A 302 -6.74 -2.19 12.97
C ILE A 302 -7.77 -3.23 13.44
N PHE A 303 -8.82 -2.80 14.15
CA PHE A 303 -9.88 -3.69 14.60
C PHE A 303 -10.68 -4.27 13.43
N GLN A 304 -11.01 -3.47 12.42
CA GLN A 304 -11.66 -3.96 11.20
C GLN A 304 -10.77 -4.96 10.45
N ALA A 305 -9.44 -4.77 10.47
CA ALA A 305 -8.51 -5.76 9.93
C ALA A 305 -8.58 -7.10 10.70
N LEU A 306 -8.76 -7.06 12.04
CA LEU A 306 -8.98 -8.27 12.84
C LEU A 306 -10.30 -8.95 12.46
N GLU A 307 -11.41 -8.21 12.32
CA GLU A 307 -12.71 -8.76 11.90
C GLU A 307 -12.58 -9.42 10.51
N ALA A 308 -11.88 -8.77 9.57
CA ALA A 308 -11.64 -9.31 8.23
C ALA A 308 -10.76 -10.56 8.27
N LEU A 309 -9.68 -10.56 9.07
CA LEU A 309 -8.80 -11.71 9.27
C LEU A 309 -9.56 -12.89 9.90
N HIS A 310 -10.36 -12.62 10.93
CA HIS A 310 -11.17 -13.65 11.56
C HIS A 310 -12.16 -14.27 10.56
N LYS A 311 -12.81 -13.46 9.74
CA LYS A 311 -13.75 -13.95 8.71
C LYS A 311 -13.05 -14.81 7.65
N GLU A 312 -11.78 -14.53 7.34
CA GLU A 312 -11.03 -15.28 6.32
C GLU A 312 -10.49 -16.60 6.85
N PHE A 313 -9.92 -16.60 8.06
CA PHE A 313 -9.17 -17.75 8.58
C PHE A 313 -9.91 -18.56 9.66
N PHE A 314 -11.09 -18.11 10.11
CA PHE A 314 -11.86 -18.77 11.16
C PHE A 314 -13.31 -18.98 10.73
N GLU A 315 -13.99 -19.92 11.39
CA GLU A 315 -15.44 -20.03 11.25
C GLU A 315 -16.11 -18.81 11.89
N SER A 316 -16.70 -17.97 11.08
CA SER A 316 -17.31 -16.70 11.53
C SER A 316 -18.69 -16.86 12.15
N ARG A 317 -19.36 -18.01 11.88
CA ARG A 317 -20.70 -18.29 12.38
C ARG A 317 -20.66 -18.90 13.80
N ASP A 318 -21.61 -18.48 14.62
CA ASP A 318 -21.82 -19.06 15.96
C ASP A 318 -22.28 -20.51 15.87
N MET A 319 -23.10 -20.82 14.87
CA MET A 319 -23.59 -22.18 14.62
C MET A 319 -23.93 -22.41 13.14
N GLU A 320 -24.11 -23.67 12.79
CA GLU A 320 -24.59 -24.08 11.47
C GLU A 320 -25.92 -23.41 11.11
N LYS A 321 -26.07 -23.00 9.84
CA LYS A 321 -27.24 -22.25 9.37
C LYS A 321 -28.59 -22.96 9.66
N ALA A 322 -28.62 -24.30 9.51
CA ALA A 322 -29.80 -25.09 9.80
C ALA A 322 -30.16 -25.09 11.29
N GLN A 323 -29.13 -25.22 12.18
CA GLN A 323 -29.30 -25.16 13.62
C GLN A 323 -29.75 -23.77 14.09
N HIS A 324 -29.14 -22.71 13.53
CA HIS A 324 -29.55 -21.34 13.80
C HIS A 324 -31.01 -21.10 13.40
N SER A 325 -31.43 -21.53 12.20
CA SER A 325 -32.78 -21.39 11.74
C SER A 325 -33.78 -22.14 12.64
N ALA A 326 -33.42 -23.35 13.09
CA ALA A 326 -34.24 -24.12 14.03
C ALA A 326 -34.35 -23.44 15.40
N ARG A 327 -33.22 -22.89 15.91
CA ARG A 327 -33.15 -22.12 17.17
C ARG A 327 -34.04 -20.87 17.09
N VAL A 328 -33.89 -20.08 16.02
CA VAL A 328 -34.72 -18.88 15.79
C VAL A 328 -36.20 -19.26 15.74
N LYS A 329 -36.56 -20.31 14.95
CA LYS A 329 -37.94 -20.80 14.87
C LYS A 329 -38.47 -21.16 16.27
N GLY A 330 -37.74 -21.95 17.05
CA GLY A 330 -38.16 -22.33 18.41
C GLY A 330 -38.39 -21.12 19.33
N VAL A 331 -37.56 -20.09 19.27
CA VAL A 331 -37.76 -18.85 20.03
C VAL A 331 -39.02 -18.10 19.57
N ILE A 332 -39.24 -18.00 18.25
CA ILE A 332 -40.41 -17.30 17.69
C ILE A 332 -41.70 -18.04 18.01
N ASP A 333 -41.72 -19.35 17.87
CA ASP A 333 -42.86 -20.19 18.24
C ASP A 333 -43.17 -20.08 19.73
N GLY A 334 -42.13 -20.07 20.59
CA GLY A 334 -42.29 -19.85 22.04
C GLY A 334 -42.94 -18.49 22.38
N LEU A 335 -42.39 -17.39 21.81
CA LEU A 335 -42.95 -16.05 22.01
C LEU A 335 -44.41 -15.95 21.56
N SER A 336 -44.77 -16.60 20.44
CA SER A 336 -46.15 -16.62 19.94
C SER A 336 -47.06 -17.38 20.87
N ASN A 337 -46.63 -18.52 21.40
CA ASN A 337 -47.40 -19.34 22.33
C ASN A 337 -47.67 -18.66 23.70
N GLU A 338 -46.71 -17.82 24.14
CA GLU A 338 -46.84 -17.03 25.36
C GLU A 338 -47.69 -15.74 25.19
N GLY A 339 -48.31 -15.56 24.01
CA GLY A 339 -49.19 -14.40 23.76
C GLY A 339 -48.50 -13.09 23.58
N VAL A 340 -47.19 -13.06 23.25
CA VAL A 340 -46.48 -11.83 22.95
C VAL A 340 -47.09 -11.13 21.74
N PRO A 341 -47.20 -9.77 21.73
CA PRO A 341 -47.76 -9.02 20.61
C PRO A 341 -47.09 -9.36 19.27
N ALA A 342 -47.87 -9.49 18.19
CA ALA A 342 -47.35 -9.92 16.86
C ALA A 342 -46.27 -9.03 16.29
N ASP A 343 -46.30 -7.71 16.57
CA ASP A 343 -45.29 -6.75 16.16
C ASP A 343 -43.94 -7.00 16.88
N THR A 344 -43.99 -7.38 18.15
CA THR A 344 -42.80 -7.76 18.94
C THR A 344 -42.23 -9.10 18.46
N VAL A 345 -43.07 -10.08 18.12
CA VAL A 345 -42.63 -11.34 17.55
C VAL A 345 -41.92 -11.13 16.18
N GLU A 346 -42.50 -10.32 15.31
CA GLU A 346 -41.92 -10.01 14.00
C GLU A 346 -40.59 -9.19 14.16
N TRP A 347 -40.55 -8.27 15.10
CA TRP A 347 -39.31 -7.56 15.44
C TRP A 347 -38.20 -8.53 15.93
N ALA A 348 -38.54 -9.45 16.84
CA ALA A 348 -37.61 -10.46 17.34
C ALA A 348 -37.10 -11.37 16.20
N LYS A 349 -37.98 -11.83 15.31
CA LYS A 349 -37.65 -12.64 14.15
C LYS A 349 -36.67 -11.93 13.24
N ARG A 350 -36.92 -10.67 12.88
CA ARG A 350 -36.04 -9.86 12.04
C ARG A 350 -34.64 -9.72 12.63
N ILE A 351 -34.53 -9.48 13.94
CA ILE A 351 -33.24 -9.35 14.62
C ILE A 351 -32.51 -10.69 14.69
N LEU A 352 -33.19 -11.74 15.14
CA LEU A 352 -32.57 -13.04 15.39
C LEU A 352 -32.13 -13.72 14.10
N THR A 353 -32.92 -13.62 13.02
CA THR A 353 -32.57 -14.24 11.74
C THR A 353 -31.24 -13.70 11.16
N GLY A 354 -30.94 -12.43 11.37
CA GLY A 354 -29.72 -11.79 10.88
C GLY A 354 -28.47 -11.94 11.78
N ARG A 355 -28.60 -12.55 12.97
CA ARG A 355 -27.53 -12.61 13.97
C ARG A 355 -27.04 -14.03 14.22
N ASN A 356 -26.21 -14.53 13.30
CA ASN A 356 -25.51 -15.81 13.46
C ASN A 356 -23.99 -15.66 13.46
N ASP A 357 -23.49 -14.43 13.55
CA ASP A 357 -22.06 -14.20 13.62
C ASP A 357 -21.59 -14.29 15.07
N LYS A 358 -20.38 -14.80 15.27
CA LYS A 358 -19.74 -14.84 16.58
C LYS A 358 -19.63 -13.42 17.15
N PRO A 359 -19.87 -13.21 18.47
CA PRO A 359 -19.68 -11.93 19.11
C PRO A 359 -18.26 -11.41 18.94
N LEU A 360 -18.07 -10.09 18.79
CA LEU A 360 -16.75 -9.45 18.62
C LEU A 360 -15.72 -9.89 19.66
N ARG A 361 -16.13 -10.05 20.91
CA ARG A 361 -15.26 -10.56 21.98
C ARG A 361 -14.72 -11.95 21.67
N GLN A 362 -15.55 -12.82 21.14
CA GLN A 362 -15.15 -14.19 20.79
C GLN A 362 -14.20 -14.19 19.59
N GLN A 363 -14.47 -13.35 18.57
CA GLN A 363 -13.56 -13.20 17.42
C GLN A 363 -12.17 -12.76 17.87
N VAL A 364 -12.07 -11.75 18.74
CA VAL A 364 -10.78 -11.32 19.32
C VAL A 364 -10.11 -12.45 20.09
N GLN A 365 -10.89 -13.19 20.90
CA GLN A 365 -10.39 -14.29 21.70
C GLN A 365 -9.78 -15.39 20.82
N GLU A 366 -10.48 -15.83 19.78
CA GLU A 366 -10.03 -16.88 18.86
C GLU A 366 -8.76 -16.48 18.10
N VAL A 367 -8.66 -15.23 17.63
CA VAL A 367 -7.45 -14.71 16.97
C VAL A 367 -6.26 -14.70 17.94
N VAL A 368 -6.46 -14.24 19.17
CA VAL A 368 -5.38 -14.19 20.18
C VAL A 368 -4.96 -15.61 20.58
N GLU A 369 -5.89 -16.50 20.89
CA GLU A 369 -5.58 -17.90 21.26
C GLU A 369 -4.84 -18.65 20.17
N SER A 370 -5.22 -18.41 18.88
CA SER A 370 -4.53 -19.02 17.74
C SER A 370 -3.11 -18.52 17.53
N SER A 371 -2.70 -17.45 18.24
CA SER A 371 -1.35 -16.89 18.17
C SER A 371 -0.35 -17.59 19.11
N GLY A 372 -0.68 -18.78 19.60
CA GLY A 372 0.23 -19.64 20.35
C GLY A 372 0.90 -18.94 21.56
N PRO A 373 2.24 -18.97 21.68
CA PRO A 373 2.95 -18.34 22.81
C PRO A 373 2.64 -16.87 23.01
N LEU A 374 2.45 -16.13 21.94
CA LEU A 374 2.09 -14.71 21.99
C LEU A 374 0.69 -14.52 22.61
N GLY A 375 -0.27 -15.34 22.19
CA GLY A 375 -1.62 -15.33 22.75
C GLY A 375 -1.65 -15.66 24.23
N CYS A 376 -0.91 -16.71 24.66
CA CYS A 376 -0.76 -17.04 26.07
C CYS A 376 -0.22 -15.86 26.88
N HIS A 377 0.87 -15.24 26.44
CA HIS A 377 1.45 -14.09 27.11
C HIS A 377 0.47 -12.90 27.22
N ILE A 378 -0.29 -12.60 26.15
CA ILE A 378 -1.30 -11.52 26.20
C ILE A 378 -2.38 -11.83 27.22
N LEU A 379 -2.91 -13.06 27.25
CA LEU A 379 -4.02 -13.43 28.15
C LEU A 379 -3.58 -13.57 29.62
N GLU A 380 -2.32 -13.95 29.86
CA GLU A 380 -1.72 -13.93 31.20
C GLU A 380 -1.52 -12.49 31.70
N ALA A 381 -0.94 -11.63 30.87
CA ALA A 381 -0.70 -10.24 31.22
C ALA A 381 -2.02 -9.43 31.30
N LEU A 382 -2.97 -9.68 30.43
CA LEU A 382 -4.22 -8.94 30.26
C LEU A 382 -5.43 -9.89 30.20
N PRO A 383 -5.89 -10.48 31.32
CA PRO A 383 -6.95 -11.50 31.31
C PRO A 383 -8.29 -11.04 30.70
N GLN A 384 -8.56 -9.73 30.67
CA GLN A 384 -9.76 -9.15 30.08
C GLN A 384 -9.52 -8.55 28.67
N PHE A 385 -8.39 -8.86 28.02
CA PHE A 385 -7.97 -8.24 26.76
C PHE A 385 -9.08 -8.27 25.71
N SER A 386 -9.65 -9.44 25.42
CA SER A 386 -10.69 -9.60 24.39
C SER A 386 -11.95 -8.78 24.68
N ARG A 387 -12.34 -8.70 25.96
CA ARG A 387 -13.48 -7.87 26.41
C ARG A 387 -13.18 -6.39 26.27
N THR A 388 -11.98 -5.97 26.68
CA THR A 388 -11.53 -4.57 26.63
C THR A 388 -11.46 -4.06 25.20
N VAL A 389 -10.85 -4.85 24.30
CA VAL A 389 -10.74 -4.53 22.87
C VAL A 389 -12.11 -4.42 22.20
N ALA A 390 -13.02 -5.39 22.44
CA ALA A 390 -14.37 -5.35 21.87
C ALA A 390 -15.19 -4.17 22.42
N GLY A 391 -15.01 -3.82 23.70
CA GLY A 391 -15.63 -2.64 24.33
C GLY A 391 -15.11 -1.33 23.75
N ALA A 392 -13.80 -1.21 23.53
CA ALA A 392 -13.17 -0.05 22.89
C ALA A 392 -13.73 0.21 21.49
N ARG A 393 -13.90 -0.84 20.68
CA ARG A 393 -14.51 -0.76 19.33
C ARG A 393 -15.94 -0.25 19.38
N THR A 394 -16.75 -0.78 20.30
CA THR A 394 -18.16 -0.35 20.46
C THR A 394 -18.24 1.12 20.87
N GLY A 395 -17.37 1.59 21.77
CA GLY A 395 -17.28 2.99 22.18
C GLY A 395 -16.95 3.95 21.03
N VAL A 396 -16.03 3.57 20.14
CA VAL A 396 -15.69 4.37 18.94
C VAL A 396 -16.87 4.47 17.97
N SER A 397 -17.63 3.38 17.79
CA SER A 397 -18.71 3.34 16.78
C SER A 397 -20.03 3.97 17.25
N HIS A 398 -20.31 3.97 18.54
CA HIS A 398 -21.62 4.35 19.09
C HIS A 398 -21.57 5.51 20.13
N GLY A 399 -20.41 6.12 20.38
CA GLY A 399 -20.30 7.24 21.31
C GLY A 399 -20.73 6.88 22.75
N GLY A 400 -20.23 5.76 23.29
CA GLY A 400 -20.63 5.24 24.61
C GLY A 400 -20.36 6.21 25.78
N ALA A 401 -21.11 6.08 26.86
CA ALA A 401 -21.13 6.98 28.01
C ALA A 401 -19.81 7.11 28.82
N LYS A 402 -18.84 6.23 28.59
CA LYS A 402 -17.46 6.35 29.12
C LYS A 402 -16.49 6.00 28.01
N PRO A 403 -15.98 7.01 27.28
CA PRO A 403 -14.94 6.76 26.28
C PRO A 403 -13.69 6.25 26.99
N MET A 404 -13.11 5.17 26.46
CA MET A 404 -11.79 4.71 26.86
C MET A 404 -10.77 5.84 26.65
N ASN A 405 -9.81 5.94 27.57
CA ASN A 405 -8.68 6.86 27.42
C ASN A 405 -7.99 6.65 26.05
N SER A 406 -7.59 7.74 25.42
CA SER A 406 -6.90 7.70 24.11
C SER A 406 -5.58 6.94 24.17
N SER A 407 -4.86 7.01 25.31
CA SER A 407 -3.62 6.26 25.54
C SER A 407 -3.87 4.75 25.55
N ASP A 408 -4.83 4.28 26.33
CA ASP A 408 -5.14 2.84 26.44
C ASP A 408 -5.59 2.28 25.08
N ARG A 409 -6.40 3.04 24.35
CA ARG A 409 -6.83 2.67 23.00
C ARG A 409 -5.65 2.56 22.02
N TYR A 410 -4.71 3.49 22.11
CA TYR A 410 -3.50 3.46 21.31
C TYR A 410 -2.69 2.17 21.57
N TRP A 411 -2.45 1.84 22.84
CA TRP A 411 -1.65 0.67 23.21
C TRP A 411 -2.35 -0.65 22.90
N LEU A 412 -3.67 -0.73 23.09
CA LEU A 412 -4.47 -1.89 22.63
C LEU A 412 -4.33 -2.08 21.12
N GLY A 413 -4.39 -0.98 20.36
CA GLY A 413 -4.16 -1.03 18.91
C GLY A 413 -2.76 -1.49 18.53
N GLU A 414 -1.72 -1.08 19.30
CA GLU A 414 -0.34 -1.56 19.09
C GLU A 414 -0.24 -3.07 19.32
N VAL A 415 -0.80 -3.60 20.41
CA VAL A 415 -0.79 -5.05 20.67
C VAL A 415 -1.50 -5.81 19.56
N LEU A 416 -2.68 -5.36 19.12
CA LEU A 416 -3.40 -5.97 18.01
C LEU A 416 -2.59 -5.95 16.71
N LEU A 417 -1.90 -4.84 16.44
CA LEU A 417 -1.07 -4.70 15.25
C LEU A 417 0.07 -5.73 15.22
N TRP A 418 0.70 -5.99 16.37
CA TRP A 418 1.71 -7.05 16.50
C TRP A 418 1.13 -8.43 16.24
N VAL A 419 -0.02 -8.75 16.86
CA VAL A 419 -0.72 -10.03 16.66
C VAL A 419 -1.06 -10.25 15.19
N LEU A 420 -1.68 -9.26 14.55
CA LEU A 420 -2.15 -9.39 13.16
C LEU A 420 -0.98 -9.52 12.18
N ARG A 421 0.09 -8.74 12.34
CA ARG A 421 1.29 -8.84 11.49
C ARG A 421 1.94 -10.22 11.63
N ALA A 422 2.15 -10.69 12.86
CA ALA A 422 2.71 -12.01 13.11
C ALA A 422 1.82 -13.12 12.54
N LYS A 423 0.51 -13.02 12.71
CA LYS A 423 -0.46 -13.98 12.18
C LYS A 423 -0.39 -14.06 10.66
N ILE A 424 -0.41 -12.92 9.95
CA ILE A 424 -0.32 -12.88 8.49
C ILE A 424 0.98 -13.52 8.01
N LEU A 425 2.13 -13.18 8.62
CA LEU A 425 3.42 -13.77 8.25
C LEU A 425 3.47 -15.27 8.52
N THR A 426 2.83 -15.74 9.58
CA THR A 426 2.71 -17.17 9.88
C THR A 426 1.84 -17.90 8.87
N GLU A 427 0.71 -17.32 8.47
CA GLU A 427 -0.21 -17.91 7.46
C GLU A 427 0.45 -18.09 6.09
N ILE A 428 1.37 -17.21 5.71
CA ILE A 428 2.18 -17.39 4.49
C ILE A 428 3.37 -18.33 4.69
N GLY A 429 3.49 -18.96 5.87
CA GLY A 429 4.45 -20.01 6.15
C GLY A 429 5.80 -19.55 6.70
N ILE A 430 5.89 -18.35 7.27
CA ILE A 430 7.11 -17.92 7.99
C ILE A 430 7.02 -18.36 9.46
N PRO A 431 7.88 -19.29 9.90
CA PRO A 431 7.83 -19.80 11.26
C PRO A 431 8.39 -18.81 12.29
N GLY A 432 8.06 -19.01 13.57
CA GLY A 432 8.68 -18.30 14.71
C GLY A 432 8.26 -16.83 14.86
N MET A 433 7.21 -16.38 14.16
CA MET A 433 6.81 -14.98 14.20
C MET A 433 6.23 -14.56 15.55
N TYR A 434 5.53 -15.45 16.23
CA TYR A 434 4.94 -15.16 17.55
C TYR A 434 6.02 -15.03 18.63
N GLU A 435 7.00 -15.93 18.63
CA GLU A 435 8.15 -15.90 19.52
C GLU A 435 8.99 -14.64 19.30
N LYS A 436 9.11 -14.23 18.05
CA LYS A 436 9.86 -13.02 17.68
C LYS A 436 9.21 -11.74 18.21
N VAL A 437 7.87 -11.67 18.24
CA VAL A 437 7.14 -10.55 18.87
C VAL A 437 7.49 -10.45 20.36
N LEU A 438 7.54 -11.58 21.08
CA LEU A 438 7.82 -11.61 22.51
C LEU A 438 9.21 -11.05 22.88
N THR A 439 10.13 -10.97 21.93
CA THR A 439 11.47 -10.40 22.12
C THR A 439 11.56 -8.90 21.78
N ARG A 440 10.48 -8.25 21.37
CA ARG A 440 10.49 -6.86 20.92
C ARG A 440 10.15 -5.89 22.04
N ASP A 441 11.08 -5.02 22.38
CA ASP A 441 10.92 -3.99 23.44
C ASP A 441 9.63 -3.19 23.28
N ARG A 442 9.30 -2.82 22.03
CA ARG A 442 8.11 -2.02 21.73
C ARG A 442 6.81 -2.77 22.04
N TYR A 443 6.77 -4.09 21.83
CA TYR A 443 5.64 -4.92 22.18
C TYR A 443 5.53 -5.04 23.72
N ILE A 444 6.64 -5.31 24.38
CA ILE A 444 6.71 -5.42 25.86
C ILE A 444 6.22 -4.11 26.47
N HIS A 445 6.76 -2.99 26.00
CA HIS A 445 6.32 -1.68 26.44
C HIS A 445 4.81 -1.43 26.23
N ALA A 446 4.23 -1.86 25.08
CA ALA A 446 2.81 -1.72 24.84
C ALA A 446 1.95 -2.50 25.87
N ILE A 447 2.35 -3.69 26.26
CA ILE A 447 1.69 -4.48 27.31
C ILE A 447 1.77 -3.76 28.66
N GLU A 448 2.94 -3.23 29.04
CA GLU A 448 3.14 -2.49 30.29
C GLU A 448 2.27 -1.24 30.39
N GLN A 449 2.11 -0.51 29.30
CA GLN A 449 1.32 0.73 29.26
C GLN A 449 -0.19 0.50 29.42
N ILE A 450 -0.71 -0.69 29.11
CA ILE A 450 -2.12 -1.03 29.32
C ILE A 450 -2.40 -1.34 30.81
N HIS A 451 -1.39 -1.74 31.56
CA HIS A 451 -1.49 -2.05 32.99
C HIS A 451 -1.39 -0.81 33.90
N SER A 452 -0.82 0.28 33.39
CA SER A 452 -0.64 1.53 34.14
C SER A 452 -1.86 2.47 34.04
#